data_ef038a96705aa2f9c01ab0dd036ca3bd
#
_entry.id   ef038a96705aa2f9c01ab0dd036ca3bd
#
_cell.length_a   1.000
_cell.length_b   1.000
_cell.length_c   1.000
_cell.angle_alpha   90.00
_cell.angle_beta   90.00
_cell.angle_gamma   90.00
#
_symmetry.space_group_name_H-M   'P 1'
#
loop_
_entity.id
_entity.type
_entity.pdbx_description
1 polymer ?
#
loop_
_entity_poly.entity_id
_entity_poly.type
_entity_poly.pdbx_seq_one_letter_code
_entity_poly.pdbx_strand_id
1 'polypeptide(L)'
;TETDYSTNIKLILSEKRLRERGCSVAEVEASLSSNKKFKMEVTAELITLNLVEECDTATAIGIRNKVLNTTVKGVPDIERVTLVQKDDEWVIQTTGSNIAKLLEVQGIDKRNVRTNNVFEIAGTLGIEAARNALINELNHTLGDQGLEVDNRYIMLVSDLMCSRGYMQQIGRHGIAGTKDSVLARAAFEITVPTIAHAALQGEVEQLRGITENVIV
;
A
#
# COMPACT_ATOMS: atom_id res chain seq x y z
N THR A 1 0.59 -27.81 2.51
CA THR A 1 1.28 -27.71 3.82
C THR A 1 0.49 -28.49 4.84
N GLU A 2 0.99 -29.65 5.25
CA GLU A 2 0.48 -30.36 6.42
C GLU A 2 1.23 -29.87 7.66
N THR A 3 0.51 -29.43 8.67
CA THR A 3 1.07 -29.14 9.99
C THR A 3 0.76 -30.34 10.87
N ASP A 4 1.74 -31.21 11.08
CA ASP A 4 1.71 -32.12 12.22
C ASP A 4 1.89 -31.29 13.50
N TYR A 5 1.19 -31.67 14.57
CA TYR A 5 1.30 -31.02 15.89
C TYR A 5 2.69 -31.22 16.57
N SER A 6 3.62 -31.88 15.90
CA SER A 6 5.03 -31.88 16.20
C SER A 6 5.67 -30.64 15.55
N THR A 7 6.63 -30.04 16.22
CA THR A 7 7.47 -28.86 15.88
C THR A 7 8.00 -28.75 14.43
N ASN A 8 7.43 -29.47 13.48
CA ASN A 8 7.93 -29.59 12.11
C ASN A 8 6.91 -29.08 11.10
N ILE A 9 7.34 -28.16 10.22
CA ILE A 9 6.55 -27.70 9.09
C ILE A 9 7.07 -28.38 7.82
N LYS A 10 6.25 -29.16 7.14
CA LYS A 10 6.60 -29.83 5.89
C LYS A 10 6.09 -29.00 4.71
N LEU A 11 6.99 -28.61 3.82
CA LEU A 11 6.70 -27.93 2.57
C LEU A 11 6.82 -28.94 1.42
N ILE A 12 5.72 -29.26 0.77
CA ILE A 12 5.69 -30.11 -0.41
C ILE A 12 5.81 -29.22 -1.65
N LEU A 13 6.87 -29.39 -2.40
CA LEU A 13 7.13 -28.65 -3.62
C LEU A 13 6.46 -29.33 -4.80
N SER A 14 5.75 -28.58 -5.62
CA SER A 14 5.18 -29.08 -6.86
C SER A 14 6.17 -28.83 -8.01
N GLU A 15 6.80 -29.90 -8.50
CA GLU A 15 7.71 -29.82 -9.66
C GLU A 15 7.10 -29.12 -10.87
N LYS A 16 5.82 -29.40 -11.15
CA LYS A 16 5.10 -28.77 -12.26
C LYS A 16 5.09 -27.23 -12.14
N ARG A 17 4.78 -26.71 -10.95
CA ARG A 17 4.76 -25.26 -10.70
C ARG A 17 6.15 -24.65 -10.69
N LEU A 18 7.16 -25.38 -10.21
CA LEU A 18 8.56 -24.92 -10.26
C LEU A 18 9.03 -24.77 -11.70
N ARG A 19 8.74 -25.75 -12.57
CA ARG A 19 9.09 -25.68 -14.01
C ARG A 19 8.34 -24.58 -14.72
N GLU A 20 7.03 -24.42 -14.48
CA GLU A 20 6.21 -23.35 -15.07
C GLU A 20 6.71 -21.94 -14.69
N ARG A 21 7.27 -21.77 -13.51
CA ARG A 21 7.80 -20.48 -13.03
C ARG A 21 9.32 -20.34 -13.22
N GLY A 22 10.00 -21.32 -13.77
CA GLY A 22 11.43 -21.29 -14.01
C GLY A 22 12.25 -21.11 -12.72
N CYS A 23 11.78 -21.72 -11.61
CA CYS A 23 12.47 -21.70 -10.32
C CYS A 23 13.11 -23.06 -10.05
N SER A 24 14.31 -23.06 -9.44
CA SER A 24 14.97 -24.27 -8.97
C SER A 24 14.73 -24.48 -7.47
N VAL A 25 14.83 -25.73 -7.01
CA VAL A 25 14.74 -26.06 -5.57
C VAL A 25 15.82 -25.33 -4.79
N ALA A 26 17.02 -25.17 -5.36
CA ALA A 26 18.12 -24.44 -4.74
C ALA A 26 17.83 -22.95 -4.51
N GLU A 27 17.06 -22.30 -5.40
CA GLU A 27 16.63 -20.91 -5.21
C GLU A 27 15.62 -20.78 -4.06
N VAL A 28 14.72 -21.76 -3.92
CA VAL A 28 13.78 -21.82 -2.80
C VAL A 28 14.53 -21.99 -1.48
N GLU A 29 15.51 -22.90 -1.44
CA GLU A 29 16.37 -23.14 -0.29
C GLU A 29 17.15 -21.89 0.11
N ALA A 30 17.77 -21.20 -0.85
CA ALA A 30 18.52 -19.98 -0.63
C ALA A 30 17.66 -18.86 -0.04
N SER A 31 16.42 -18.69 -0.55
CA SER A 31 15.49 -17.68 -0.04
C SER A 31 15.00 -17.95 1.38
N LEU A 32 14.84 -19.22 1.74
CA LEU A 32 14.39 -19.65 3.08
C LEU A 32 15.53 -19.70 4.09
N SER A 33 16.76 -19.98 3.68
CA SER A 33 17.94 -20.09 4.56
C SER A 33 18.31 -18.78 5.27
N SER A 34 17.82 -17.64 4.78
CA SER A 34 17.98 -16.34 5.42
C SER A 34 17.31 -16.23 6.80
N ASN A 35 16.40 -17.12 7.14
CA ASN A 35 15.68 -17.12 8.41
C ASN A 35 16.33 -18.06 9.45
N LYS A 36 16.92 -17.52 10.51
CA LYS A 36 17.61 -18.25 11.59
C LYS A 36 16.71 -19.04 12.56
N LYS A 37 15.38 -19.00 12.39
CA LYS A 37 14.42 -19.56 13.36
C LYS A 37 14.12 -21.05 13.19
N PHE A 38 14.60 -21.68 12.13
CA PHE A 38 14.38 -23.10 11.85
C PHE A 38 15.61 -23.72 11.19
N LYS A 39 15.78 -25.02 11.42
CA LYS A 39 16.75 -25.84 10.68
C LYS A 39 16.03 -26.48 9.49
N MET A 40 16.66 -26.47 8.35
CA MET A 40 16.10 -26.92 7.09
C MET A 40 16.72 -28.25 6.68
N GLU A 41 15.90 -29.25 6.39
CA GLU A 41 16.29 -30.49 5.77
C GLU A 41 15.63 -30.56 4.39
N VAL A 42 16.45 -30.60 3.36
CA VAL A 42 15.99 -30.59 1.97
C VAL A 42 16.11 -31.98 1.38
N THR A 43 14.99 -32.52 0.93
CA THR A 43 14.91 -33.72 0.11
C THR A 43 14.35 -33.28 -1.27
N ALA A 44 14.55 -34.06 -2.33
CA ALA A 44 14.28 -33.67 -3.71
C ALA A 44 12.91 -32.97 -3.96
N GLU A 45 11.88 -33.33 -3.19
CA GLU A 45 10.52 -32.77 -3.33
C GLU A 45 9.94 -32.22 -2.01
N LEU A 46 10.63 -32.43 -0.88
CA LEU A 46 10.14 -32.10 0.43
C LEU A 46 11.19 -31.25 1.16
N ILE A 47 10.77 -30.09 1.61
CA ILE A 47 11.56 -29.26 2.54
C ILE A 47 10.92 -29.36 3.90
N THR A 48 11.62 -29.96 4.86
CA THR A 48 11.19 -30.05 6.26
C THR A 48 11.85 -28.94 7.04
N LEU A 49 11.03 -28.08 7.67
CA LEU A 49 11.47 -27.02 8.54
C LEU A 49 11.30 -27.48 10.00
N ASN A 50 12.39 -27.80 10.64
CA ASN A 50 12.43 -28.17 12.06
C ASN A 50 12.59 -26.88 12.88
N LEU A 51 11.59 -26.53 13.69
CA LEU A 51 11.66 -25.38 14.59
C LEU A 51 12.68 -25.65 15.70
N VAL A 52 13.52 -24.66 15.98
CA VAL A 52 14.63 -24.79 16.95
C VAL A 52 14.12 -24.77 18.40
N GLU A 53 12.97 -24.19 18.65
CA GLU A 53 12.34 -24.08 19.97
C GLU A 53 10.93 -24.68 19.95
N GLU A 54 10.50 -25.24 21.09
CA GLU A 54 9.10 -25.64 21.29
C GLU A 54 8.23 -24.39 21.22
N CYS A 55 7.50 -24.25 20.12
CA CYS A 55 6.66 -23.09 19.86
C CYS A 55 5.18 -23.41 20.07
N ASP A 56 4.44 -22.45 20.61
CA ASP A 56 2.99 -22.51 20.64
C ASP A 56 2.41 -22.60 19.21
N THR A 57 1.26 -23.25 19.08
CA THR A 57 0.55 -23.44 17.79
C THR A 57 0.33 -22.13 17.04
N ALA A 58 0.04 -21.03 17.75
CA ALA A 58 -0.11 -19.69 17.17
C ALA A 58 1.19 -19.18 16.52
N THR A 59 2.32 -19.43 17.18
CA THR A 59 3.65 -19.05 16.66
C THR A 59 4.04 -19.89 15.45
N ALA A 60 3.75 -21.20 15.46
CA ALA A 60 3.99 -22.09 14.33
C ALA A 60 3.18 -21.67 13.08
N ILE A 61 1.91 -21.31 13.25
CA ILE A 61 1.07 -20.77 12.18
C ILE A 61 1.64 -19.43 11.65
N GLY A 62 2.12 -18.56 12.54
CA GLY A 62 2.77 -17.32 12.15
C GLY A 62 4.04 -17.54 11.31
N ILE A 63 4.87 -18.53 11.68
CA ILE A 63 6.06 -18.90 10.91
C ILE A 63 5.67 -19.50 9.57
N ARG A 64 4.71 -20.41 9.54
CA ARG A 64 4.17 -21.00 8.31
C ARG A 64 3.71 -19.90 7.32
N ASN A 65 2.93 -18.95 7.80
CA ASN A 65 2.42 -17.84 6.95
C ASN A 65 3.57 -16.96 6.42
N LYS A 66 4.58 -16.69 7.26
CA LYS A 66 5.78 -15.95 6.80
C LYS A 66 6.53 -16.72 5.71
N VAL A 67 6.72 -18.03 5.89
CA VAL A 67 7.38 -18.87 4.89
C VAL A 67 6.60 -18.91 3.57
N LEU A 68 5.26 -19.04 3.63
CA LEU A 68 4.41 -19.03 2.44
C LEU A 68 4.44 -17.69 1.68
N ASN A 69 4.60 -16.57 2.40
CA ASN A 69 4.65 -15.23 1.83
C ASN A 69 6.08 -14.81 1.43
N THR A 70 7.09 -15.66 1.62
CA THR A 70 8.46 -15.33 1.22
C THR A 70 8.58 -15.35 -0.30
N THR A 71 9.04 -14.27 -0.87
CA THR A 71 9.27 -14.16 -2.32
C THR A 71 10.56 -14.90 -2.68
N VAL A 72 10.45 -15.93 -3.51
CA VAL A 72 11.58 -16.74 -3.98
C VAL A 72 12.26 -16.09 -5.18
N LYS A 73 11.46 -15.62 -6.14
CA LYS A 73 11.96 -15.00 -7.38
C LYS A 73 10.98 -13.94 -7.86
N GLY A 74 11.50 -12.84 -8.39
CA GLY A 74 10.72 -11.73 -8.90
C GLY A 74 10.73 -10.53 -7.97
N VAL A 75 9.82 -9.58 -8.22
CA VAL A 75 9.68 -8.37 -7.40
C VAL A 75 8.74 -8.69 -6.23
N PRO A 76 9.14 -8.43 -4.98
CA PRO A 76 8.27 -8.63 -3.83
C PRO A 76 7.01 -7.75 -3.96
N ASP A 77 5.91 -8.20 -3.36
CA ASP A 77 4.59 -7.54 -3.37
C ASP A 77 3.88 -7.50 -4.73
N ILE A 78 4.43 -8.14 -5.77
CA ILE A 78 3.76 -8.35 -7.06
C ILE A 78 3.32 -9.80 -7.17
N GLU A 79 2.00 -10.03 -7.19
CA GLU A 79 1.41 -11.37 -7.22
C GLU A 79 1.21 -11.89 -8.65
N ARG A 80 0.73 -11.03 -9.53
CA ARG A 80 0.37 -11.39 -10.91
C ARG A 80 0.81 -10.31 -11.89
N VAL A 81 1.20 -10.75 -13.07
CA VAL A 81 1.56 -9.91 -14.21
C VAL A 81 0.69 -10.29 -15.40
N THR A 82 0.06 -9.31 -16.03
CA THR A 82 -0.78 -9.48 -17.22
C THR A 82 -0.28 -8.53 -18.31
N LEU A 83 -0.16 -9.02 -19.53
CA LEU A 83 0.15 -8.20 -20.70
C LEU A 83 -1.17 -7.72 -21.32
N VAL A 84 -1.30 -6.41 -21.47
CA VAL A 84 -2.46 -5.76 -22.08
C VAL A 84 -1.97 -4.90 -23.24
N GLN A 85 -2.61 -5.01 -24.38
CA GLN A 85 -2.36 -4.09 -25.50
C GLN A 85 -3.29 -2.89 -25.35
N LYS A 86 -2.70 -1.70 -25.22
CA LYS A 86 -3.40 -0.44 -25.13
C LYS A 86 -2.79 0.53 -26.15
N ASP A 87 -3.62 1.13 -27.01
CA ASP A 87 -3.22 2.13 -28.01
C ASP A 87 -1.97 1.73 -28.84
N ASP A 88 -1.94 0.49 -29.36
CA ASP A 88 -0.83 -0.15 -30.08
C ASP A 88 0.46 -0.38 -29.29
N GLU A 89 0.49 -0.09 -27.99
CA GLU A 89 1.61 -0.39 -27.10
C GLU A 89 1.30 -1.58 -26.18
N TRP A 90 2.33 -2.36 -25.86
CA TRP A 90 2.22 -3.42 -24.87
C TRP A 90 2.48 -2.86 -23.47
N VAL A 91 1.45 -2.90 -22.63
CA VAL A 91 1.51 -2.47 -21.24
C VAL A 91 1.51 -3.69 -20.31
N ILE A 92 2.43 -3.70 -19.36
CA ILE A 92 2.49 -4.70 -18.30
C ILE A 92 1.62 -4.19 -17.14
N GLN A 93 0.51 -4.87 -16.88
CA GLN A 93 -0.34 -4.59 -15.74
C GLN A 93 -0.06 -5.59 -14.63
N THR A 94 0.12 -5.11 -13.40
CA THR A 94 0.45 -5.93 -12.23
C THR A 94 -0.64 -5.87 -11.18
N THR A 95 -0.83 -6.97 -10.45
CA THR A 95 -1.58 -6.99 -9.20
C THR A 95 -0.59 -6.86 -8.06
N GLY A 96 -0.75 -5.85 -7.23
CA GLY A 96 0.26 -5.42 -6.26
C GLY A 96 1.15 -4.31 -6.80
N SER A 97 1.86 -3.61 -5.93
CA SER A 97 2.73 -2.48 -6.29
C SER A 97 4.03 -2.51 -5.52
N ASN A 98 5.14 -2.20 -6.20
CA ASN A 98 6.44 -1.96 -5.60
C ASN A 98 7.29 -1.12 -6.56
N ILE A 99 7.03 0.19 -6.59
CA ILE A 99 7.73 1.10 -7.51
C ILE A 99 9.23 1.10 -7.28
N ALA A 100 9.68 1.12 -6.02
CA ALA A 100 11.10 1.21 -5.69
C ALA A 100 11.90 0.09 -6.37
N LYS A 101 11.39 -1.15 -6.30
CA LYS A 101 12.02 -2.31 -6.93
C LYS A 101 11.83 -2.36 -8.44
N LEU A 102 10.67 -1.90 -8.95
CA LEU A 102 10.43 -1.83 -10.39
C LEU A 102 11.38 -0.87 -11.11
N LEU A 103 11.73 0.24 -10.49
CA LEU A 103 12.69 1.19 -11.05
C LEU A 103 14.12 0.63 -11.17
N GLU A 104 14.45 -0.43 -10.43
CA GLU A 104 15.74 -1.12 -10.52
C GLU A 104 15.77 -2.15 -11.67
N VAL A 105 14.61 -2.62 -12.16
CA VAL A 105 14.52 -3.65 -13.20
C VAL A 105 14.96 -3.10 -14.55
N GLN A 106 15.83 -3.85 -15.24
CA GLN A 106 16.27 -3.51 -16.59
C GLN A 106 15.17 -3.88 -17.62
N GLY A 107 15.01 -3.05 -18.64
CA GLY A 107 14.06 -3.28 -19.74
C GLY A 107 12.66 -2.67 -19.52
N ILE A 108 12.42 -2.01 -18.39
CA ILE A 108 11.19 -1.26 -18.12
C ILE A 108 11.42 0.22 -18.43
N ASP A 109 10.47 0.85 -19.11
CA ASP A 109 10.47 2.32 -19.27
C ASP A 109 10.10 3.00 -17.96
N LYS A 110 11.10 3.45 -17.24
CA LYS A 110 10.97 4.08 -15.91
C LYS A 110 10.11 5.34 -15.90
N ARG A 111 9.95 6.01 -17.05
CA ARG A 111 9.16 7.25 -17.15
C ARG A 111 7.66 6.97 -17.20
N ASN A 112 7.28 5.79 -17.71
CA ASN A 112 5.90 5.38 -17.88
C ASN A 112 5.41 4.42 -16.80
N VAL A 113 6.20 4.18 -15.73
CA VAL A 113 5.75 3.40 -14.58
C VAL A 113 4.71 4.19 -13.81
N ARG A 114 3.53 3.60 -13.62
CA ARG A 114 2.41 4.20 -12.87
C ARG A 114 1.89 3.22 -11.83
N THR A 115 1.42 3.74 -10.72
CA THR A 115 0.67 2.99 -9.72
C THR A 115 -0.47 3.83 -9.18
N ASN A 116 -1.53 3.17 -8.71
CA ASN A 116 -2.63 3.79 -7.99
C ASN A 116 -2.31 4.01 -6.49
N ASN A 117 -1.21 3.48 -5.99
CA ASN A 117 -0.77 3.67 -4.60
C ASN A 117 0.00 4.98 -4.45
N VAL A 118 -0.73 6.06 -4.17
CA VAL A 118 -0.18 7.41 -4.07
C VAL A 118 0.81 7.55 -2.90
N PHE A 119 0.63 6.78 -1.81
CA PHE A 119 1.55 6.79 -0.66
C PHE A 119 2.93 6.22 -1.01
N GLU A 120 2.96 5.19 -1.84
CA GLU A 120 4.20 4.61 -2.32
C GLU A 120 4.96 5.59 -3.24
N ILE A 121 4.23 6.30 -4.10
CA ILE A 121 4.80 7.37 -4.92
C ILE A 121 5.39 8.47 -4.03
N ALA A 122 4.66 8.89 -3.00
CA ALA A 122 5.14 9.91 -2.05
C ALA A 122 6.44 9.49 -1.36
N GLY A 123 6.56 8.20 -0.98
CA GLY A 123 7.74 7.67 -0.31
C GLY A 123 8.96 7.48 -1.22
N THR A 124 8.75 7.20 -2.51
CA THR A 124 9.82 6.89 -3.47
C THR A 124 10.23 8.06 -4.35
N LEU A 125 9.25 8.79 -4.88
CA LEU A 125 9.46 9.88 -5.84
C LEU A 125 9.20 11.28 -5.25
N GLY A 126 8.65 11.32 -4.04
CA GLY A 126 8.36 12.56 -3.33
C GLY A 126 6.92 13.06 -3.50
N ILE A 127 6.57 14.10 -2.70
CA ILE A 127 5.20 14.59 -2.56
C ILE A 127 4.64 15.23 -3.84
N GLU A 128 5.49 15.88 -4.64
CA GLU A 128 5.07 16.50 -5.90
C GLU A 128 4.66 15.46 -6.95
N ALA A 129 5.38 14.34 -7.01
CA ALA A 129 5.01 13.22 -7.87
C ALA A 129 3.68 12.59 -7.41
N ALA A 130 3.51 12.43 -6.11
CA ALA A 130 2.27 11.94 -5.51
C ALA A 130 1.08 12.87 -5.77
N ARG A 131 1.28 14.20 -5.69
CA ARG A 131 0.28 15.19 -6.06
C ARG A 131 -0.18 15.02 -7.52
N ASN A 132 0.76 14.90 -8.45
CA ASN A 132 0.42 14.71 -9.85
C ASN A 132 -0.29 13.36 -10.11
N ALA A 133 0.13 12.30 -9.43
CA ALA A 133 -0.56 11.01 -9.49
C ALA A 133 -1.99 11.12 -8.96
N LEU A 134 -2.19 11.81 -7.84
CA LEU A 134 -3.52 12.05 -7.25
C LEU A 134 -4.45 12.80 -8.21
N ILE A 135 -3.94 13.85 -8.87
CA ILE A 135 -4.71 14.60 -9.88
C ILE A 135 -5.15 13.69 -11.04
N ASN A 136 -4.23 12.84 -11.51
CA ASN A 136 -4.53 11.92 -12.61
C ASN A 136 -5.57 10.87 -12.20
N GLU A 137 -5.45 10.28 -11.00
CA GLU A 137 -6.40 9.28 -10.49
C GLU A 137 -7.79 9.89 -10.25
N LEU A 138 -7.87 11.13 -9.71
CA LEU A 138 -9.13 11.85 -9.54
C LEU A 138 -9.80 12.14 -10.88
N ASN A 139 -9.03 12.64 -11.86
CA ASN A 139 -9.54 12.89 -13.20
C ASN A 139 -10.04 11.60 -13.86
N HIS A 140 -9.31 10.51 -13.75
CA HIS A 140 -9.70 9.20 -14.29
C HIS A 140 -11.01 8.72 -13.66
N THR A 141 -11.10 8.76 -12.33
CA THR A 141 -12.28 8.30 -11.59
C THR A 141 -13.52 9.13 -11.93
N LEU A 142 -13.39 10.47 -12.04
CA LEU A 142 -14.49 11.35 -12.42
C LEU A 142 -14.90 11.13 -13.89
N GLY A 143 -13.93 10.97 -14.78
CA GLY A 143 -14.17 10.66 -16.19
C GLY A 143 -14.89 9.34 -16.41
N ASP A 144 -14.52 8.28 -15.65
CA ASP A 144 -15.19 6.99 -15.71
C ASP A 144 -16.67 7.07 -15.25
N GLN A 145 -16.97 7.99 -14.37
CA GLN A 145 -18.35 8.28 -13.93
C GLN A 145 -19.11 9.26 -14.83
N GLY A 146 -18.47 9.76 -15.89
CA GLY A 146 -19.04 10.74 -16.80
C GLY A 146 -19.24 12.13 -16.20
N LEU A 147 -18.48 12.46 -15.14
CA LEU A 147 -18.51 13.77 -14.48
C LEU A 147 -17.42 14.66 -15.03
N GLU A 148 -17.82 15.76 -15.66
CA GLU A 148 -16.90 16.80 -16.14
C GLU A 148 -16.69 17.85 -15.05
N VAL A 149 -15.50 17.82 -14.42
CA VAL A 149 -15.07 18.80 -13.40
C VAL A 149 -13.84 19.53 -13.92
N ASP A 150 -13.85 20.88 -13.83
CA ASP A 150 -12.69 21.68 -14.22
C ASP A 150 -11.45 21.26 -13.39
N ASN A 151 -10.36 20.98 -14.08
CA ASN A 151 -9.11 20.50 -13.49
C ASN A 151 -8.56 21.42 -12.38
N ARG A 152 -8.89 22.71 -12.41
CA ARG A 152 -8.48 23.68 -11.38
C ARG A 152 -9.00 23.33 -10.00
N TYR A 153 -10.22 22.80 -9.87
CA TYR A 153 -10.78 22.37 -8.58
C TYR A 153 -10.09 21.11 -8.08
N ILE A 154 -9.79 20.18 -8.98
CA ILE A 154 -9.07 18.96 -8.63
C ILE A 154 -7.65 19.28 -8.16
N MET A 155 -6.97 20.20 -8.86
CA MET A 155 -5.65 20.70 -8.46
C MET A 155 -5.69 21.36 -7.08
N LEU A 156 -6.69 22.21 -6.80
CA LEU A 156 -6.83 22.87 -5.49
C LEU A 156 -6.96 21.86 -4.36
N VAL A 157 -7.80 20.84 -4.53
CA VAL A 157 -7.97 19.79 -3.52
C VAL A 157 -6.66 19.00 -3.32
N SER A 158 -6.00 18.63 -4.41
CA SER A 158 -4.72 17.90 -4.36
C SER A 158 -3.61 18.72 -3.70
N ASP A 159 -3.57 20.04 -3.96
CA ASP A 159 -2.64 20.96 -3.33
C ASP A 159 -2.84 21.04 -1.82
N LEU A 160 -4.08 21.13 -1.37
CA LEU A 160 -4.41 21.11 0.06
C LEU A 160 -4.01 19.79 0.71
N MET A 161 -4.26 18.66 0.05
CA MET A 161 -3.89 17.34 0.56
C MET A 161 -2.37 17.16 0.70
N CYS A 162 -1.58 17.80 -0.16
CA CYS A 162 -0.12 17.66 -0.21
C CYS A 162 0.64 18.83 0.46
N SER A 163 -0.05 19.88 0.89
CA SER A 163 0.53 21.16 1.34
C SER A 163 1.53 21.05 2.50
N ARG A 164 1.40 20.03 3.34
CA ARG A 164 2.26 19.80 4.50
C ARG A 164 3.49 18.92 4.23
N GLY A 165 3.72 18.55 2.97
CA GLY A 165 4.82 17.65 2.58
C GLY A 165 4.53 16.17 2.78
N TYR A 166 3.34 15.81 3.26
CA TYR A 166 2.82 14.46 3.33
C TYR A 166 1.36 14.42 2.91
N MET A 167 0.88 13.27 2.48
CA MET A 167 -0.49 13.10 2.01
C MET A 167 -1.47 13.13 3.18
N GLN A 168 -2.38 14.11 3.17
CA GLN A 168 -3.45 14.23 4.15
C GLN A 168 -4.79 13.80 3.55
N GLN A 169 -5.59 13.12 4.36
CA GLN A 169 -6.99 12.84 4.02
C GLN A 169 -7.85 14.11 4.17
N ILE A 170 -8.96 14.18 3.44
CA ILE A 170 -9.89 15.33 3.52
C ILE A 170 -10.73 15.30 4.80
N GLY A 171 -10.92 14.13 5.40
CA GLY A 171 -11.78 13.89 6.56
C GLY A 171 -11.42 14.67 7.82
N ARG A 172 -12.18 14.41 8.89
CA ARG A 172 -12.04 15.05 10.22
C ARG A 172 -10.64 14.93 10.86
N HIS A 173 -9.91 13.87 10.55
CA HIS A 173 -8.53 13.66 11.01
C HIS A 173 -7.46 14.23 10.08
N GLY A 174 -7.88 14.91 9.02
CA GLY A 174 -7.02 15.54 8.03
C GLY A 174 -7.34 17.02 7.86
N ILE A 175 -7.51 17.47 6.64
CA ILE A 175 -7.66 18.89 6.27
C ILE A 175 -8.84 19.55 7.00
N ALA A 176 -10.01 18.89 7.04
CA ALA A 176 -11.21 19.48 7.66
C ALA A 176 -11.03 19.69 9.16
N GLY A 177 -10.37 18.76 9.87
CA GLY A 177 -10.12 18.84 11.31
C GLY A 177 -8.96 19.78 11.71
N THR A 178 -8.14 20.21 10.76
CA THR A 178 -7.00 21.11 11.02
C THR A 178 -7.27 22.57 10.66
N LYS A 179 -8.52 22.92 10.36
CA LYS A 179 -8.92 24.32 10.14
C LYS A 179 -8.79 25.13 11.43
N ASP A 180 -8.38 26.38 11.32
CA ASP A 180 -8.22 27.26 12.48
C ASP A 180 -9.57 27.59 13.13
N SER A 181 -10.64 27.73 12.36
CA SER A 181 -11.98 28.04 12.84
C SER A 181 -12.63 26.86 13.56
N VAL A 182 -13.09 27.08 14.78
CA VAL A 182 -13.85 26.13 15.59
C VAL A 182 -15.18 25.79 14.92
N LEU A 183 -15.88 26.81 14.43
CA LEU A 183 -17.20 26.63 13.78
C LEU A 183 -17.08 25.85 12.47
N ALA A 184 -16.03 26.13 11.67
CA ALA A 184 -15.78 25.35 10.44
C ALA A 184 -15.42 23.90 10.73
N ARG A 185 -14.66 23.60 11.82
CA ARG A 185 -14.40 22.23 12.28
C ARG A 185 -15.68 21.55 12.77
N ALA A 186 -16.48 22.29 13.58
CA ALA A 186 -17.72 21.77 14.17
C ALA A 186 -18.82 21.53 13.14
N ALA A 187 -18.85 22.29 12.04
CA ALA A 187 -19.81 22.09 10.94
C ALA A 187 -19.55 20.79 10.16
N PHE A 188 -18.34 20.21 10.28
CA PHE A 188 -17.96 18.99 9.60
C PHE A 188 -17.99 17.79 10.56
N GLU A 189 -19.03 16.99 10.49
CA GLU A 189 -19.29 15.68 11.16
C GLU A 189 -19.49 15.71 12.68
N ILE A 190 -18.57 16.27 13.49
CA ILE A 190 -18.57 16.11 14.97
C ILE A 190 -18.78 17.46 15.65
N THR A 191 -20.01 17.95 15.70
CA THR A 191 -20.33 19.29 16.20
C THR A 191 -20.13 19.44 17.71
N VAL A 192 -20.86 18.67 18.53
CA VAL A 192 -20.89 18.85 19.98
C VAL A 192 -19.55 18.60 20.66
N PRO A 193 -18.83 17.50 20.40
CA PRO A 193 -17.52 17.27 20.98
C PRO A 193 -16.47 18.34 20.59
N THR A 194 -16.54 18.83 19.35
CA THR A 194 -15.61 19.88 18.87
C THR A 194 -15.82 21.19 19.60
N ILE A 195 -17.07 21.63 19.77
CA ILE A 195 -17.42 22.85 20.51
C ILE A 195 -17.04 22.69 21.98
N ALA A 196 -17.37 21.54 22.60
CA ALA A 196 -17.02 21.28 24.00
C ALA A 196 -15.52 21.32 24.24
N HIS A 197 -14.72 20.73 23.34
CA HIS A 197 -13.27 20.74 23.42
C HIS A 197 -12.71 22.16 23.26
N ALA A 198 -13.19 22.92 22.29
CA ALA A 198 -12.80 24.31 22.08
C ALA A 198 -13.15 25.20 23.28
N ALA A 199 -14.33 24.99 23.89
CA ALA A 199 -14.73 25.70 25.11
C ALA A 199 -13.81 25.39 26.31
N LEU A 200 -13.40 24.13 26.46
CA LEU A 200 -12.45 23.73 27.51
C LEU A 200 -11.05 24.32 27.29
N GLN A 201 -10.64 24.53 26.04
CA GLN A 201 -9.35 25.12 25.69
C GLN A 201 -9.40 26.67 25.68
N GLY A 202 -10.58 27.29 25.75
CA GLY A 202 -10.75 28.73 25.64
C GLY A 202 -10.41 29.27 24.26
N GLU A 203 -10.64 28.48 23.18
CA GLU A 203 -10.39 28.93 21.82
C GLU A 203 -11.33 30.08 21.44
N VAL A 204 -10.81 31.05 20.69
CA VAL A 204 -11.56 32.23 20.26
C VAL A 204 -11.83 32.15 18.78
N GLU A 205 -13.11 32.18 18.38
CA GLU A 205 -13.52 32.24 16.98
C GLU A 205 -13.38 33.66 16.43
N GLN A 206 -12.72 33.78 15.26
CA GLN A 206 -12.45 35.08 14.65
C GLN A 206 -13.37 35.41 13.45
N LEU A 207 -14.25 34.51 13.07
CA LEU A 207 -15.21 34.67 11.96
C LEU A 207 -14.57 35.14 10.64
N ARG A 208 -13.43 34.59 10.27
CA ARG A 208 -12.71 34.99 9.04
C ARG A 208 -13.23 34.31 7.78
N GLY A 209 -13.73 33.09 7.90
CA GLY A 209 -14.21 32.30 6.78
C GLY A 209 -15.68 32.54 6.46
N ILE A 210 -16.12 32.03 5.29
CA ILE A 210 -17.51 32.16 4.85
C ILE A 210 -18.41 31.28 5.70
N THR A 211 -17.98 30.07 6.02
CA THR A 211 -18.77 29.06 6.77
C THR A 211 -19.17 29.61 8.16
N GLU A 212 -18.23 30.19 8.89
CA GLU A 212 -18.44 30.75 10.21
C GLU A 212 -19.43 31.92 10.18
N ASN A 213 -19.28 32.82 9.20
CA ASN A 213 -20.18 33.97 9.04
C ASN A 213 -21.57 33.59 8.58
N VAL A 214 -21.77 32.45 7.94
CA VAL A 214 -23.11 31.94 7.58
C VAL A 214 -23.80 31.28 8.75
N ILE A 215 -23.04 30.69 9.68
CA ILE A 215 -23.60 30.01 10.87
C ILE A 215 -24.08 31.04 11.90
N VAL A 216 -23.35 32.14 12.09
CA VAL A 216 -23.65 33.20 13.03
C VAL A 216 -24.57 34.25 12.40
#